data_8b09b9d582f2e80376d68d8c9e3edc2f
#
_entry.id   8b09b9d582f2e80376d68d8c9e3edc2f
#
_cell.length_a   1.000
_cell.length_b   1.000
_cell.length_c   1.000
_cell.angle_alpha   90.00
_cell.angle_beta   90.00
_cell.angle_gamma   90.00
#
_symmetry.space_group_name_H-M   'P 1'
#
loop_
_entity.id
_entity.type
_entity.pdbx_description
1 polymer ?
#
loop_
_entity_poly.entity_id
_entity_poly.type
_entity_poly.pdbx_seq_one_letter_code
_entity_poly.pdbx_strand_id
1 'polypeptide(L)'
;SNYDTTQKQTVEMRSPDGSADIYQLIAGLAVACRHGFEMENALDMAEKTYVNVNIHQKENADRLKDLAQLPDSCEASADCLEKQRAVFEEHNVFSPAMIDGIIRKLRSYGDKTLRADINGNQEEMLKLVNRFFHCG
;
A
#
# COMPACT_ATOMS: atom_id res chain seq x y z
N SER A 1 -32.74 -4.91 3.89
CA SER A 1 -32.34 -5.84 4.96
C SER A 1 -31.64 -5.04 6.04
N ASN A 2 -32.21 -5.02 7.25
CA ASN A 2 -31.59 -4.40 8.42
C ASN A 2 -30.41 -5.29 8.86
N TYR A 3 -29.24 -5.04 8.31
CA TYR A 3 -28.00 -5.57 8.89
C TYR A 3 -27.74 -4.80 10.19
N ASP A 4 -27.70 -5.52 11.30
CA ASP A 4 -27.21 -4.95 12.55
C ASP A 4 -25.71 -4.67 12.40
N THR A 5 -25.39 -3.41 12.12
CA THR A 5 -24.02 -2.94 11.95
C THR A 5 -23.28 -2.75 13.28
N THR A 6 -23.96 -2.99 14.42
CA THR A 6 -23.37 -2.81 15.74
C THR A 6 -22.55 -4.01 16.22
N GLN A 7 -22.76 -5.17 15.59
CA GLN A 7 -22.05 -6.41 15.94
C GLN A 7 -21.18 -6.90 14.79
N LYS A 8 -20.00 -7.40 15.13
CA LYS A 8 -19.06 -8.06 14.21
C LYS A 8 -18.55 -7.13 13.08
N GLN A 9 -18.29 -5.87 13.38
CA GLN A 9 -17.62 -4.98 12.44
C GLN A 9 -16.14 -5.39 12.32
N THR A 10 -15.68 -5.55 11.09
CA THR A 10 -14.29 -5.84 10.76
C THR A 10 -13.82 -4.90 9.67
N VAL A 11 -12.52 -4.57 9.71
CA VAL A 11 -11.83 -3.90 8.62
C VAL A 11 -10.91 -4.91 7.96
N GLU A 12 -11.06 -5.11 6.66
CA GLU A 12 -10.22 -5.99 5.88
C GLU A 12 -9.29 -5.18 4.98
N MET A 13 -7.98 -5.42 5.10
CA MET A 13 -6.96 -4.86 4.22
C MET A 13 -6.31 -5.99 3.43
N ARG A 14 -6.38 -5.93 2.10
CA ARG A 14 -5.89 -6.98 1.19
C ARG A 14 -4.56 -6.67 0.51
N SER A 15 -4.02 -5.46 0.70
CA SER A 15 -2.77 -5.04 0.05
C SER A 15 -1.48 -5.60 0.65
N PRO A 16 -1.40 -5.99 1.94
CA PRO A 16 -0.18 -6.54 2.50
C PRO A 16 0.21 -7.87 1.86
N ASP A 17 1.50 -8.06 1.63
CA ASP A 17 2.07 -9.32 1.20
C ASP A 17 2.16 -10.33 2.35
N GLY A 18 2.05 -11.64 2.04
CA GLY A 18 2.12 -12.72 3.03
C GLY A 18 3.49 -12.86 3.71
N SER A 19 4.54 -12.28 3.16
CA SER A 19 5.90 -12.25 3.70
C SER A 19 6.24 -10.96 4.46
N ALA A 20 5.27 -10.03 4.59
CA ALA A 20 5.48 -8.78 5.31
C ALA A 20 5.86 -9.01 6.79
N ASP A 21 6.77 -8.16 7.31
CA ASP A 21 7.03 -8.09 8.75
C ASP A 21 5.75 -7.62 9.47
N ILE A 22 5.11 -8.55 10.18
CA ILE A 22 3.80 -8.32 10.80
C ILE A 22 3.83 -7.21 11.85
N TYR A 23 4.96 -7.03 12.56
CA TYR A 23 5.09 -5.99 13.58
C TYR A 23 5.16 -4.61 12.92
N GLN A 24 5.95 -4.46 11.87
CA GLN A 24 6.02 -3.23 11.09
C GLN A 24 4.70 -2.92 10.39
N LEU A 25 4.04 -3.95 9.86
CA LEU A 25 2.73 -3.82 9.22
C LEU A 25 1.68 -3.29 10.20
N ILE A 26 1.55 -3.90 11.37
CA ILE A 26 0.57 -3.47 12.39
C ILE A 26 0.90 -2.06 12.88
N ALA A 27 2.18 -1.75 13.14
CA ALA A 27 2.60 -0.42 13.54
C ALA A 27 2.26 0.62 12.46
N GLY A 28 2.53 0.33 11.18
CA GLY A 28 2.21 1.20 10.06
C GLY A 28 0.71 1.44 9.91
N LEU A 29 -0.10 0.40 10.07
CA LEU A 29 -1.56 0.52 10.06
C LEU A 29 -2.09 1.38 11.23
N ALA A 30 -1.56 1.19 12.43
CA ALA A 30 -1.93 2.00 13.59
C ALA A 30 -1.61 3.49 13.38
N VAL A 31 -0.43 3.79 12.83
CA VAL A 31 -0.03 5.16 12.48
C VAL A 31 -0.95 5.75 11.42
N ALA A 32 -1.24 5.01 10.35
CA ALA A 32 -2.12 5.47 9.28
C ALA A 32 -3.56 5.72 9.77
N CYS A 33 -4.10 4.83 10.61
CA CYS A 33 -5.43 4.99 11.21
C CYS A 33 -5.48 6.23 12.10
N ARG A 34 -4.48 6.42 12.97
CA ARG A 34 -4.39 7.61 13.82
C ARG A 34 -4.36 8.88 12.98
N HIS A 35 -3.48 8.94 11.99
CA HIS A 35 -3.38 10.07 11.09
C HIS A 35 -4.73 10.38 10.42
N GLY A 36 -5.43 9.34 9.92
CA GLY A 36 -6.75 9.50 9.34
C GLY A 36 -7.79 10.07 10.31
N PHE A 37 -7.76 9.68 11.59
CA PHE A 37 -8.66 10.23 12.61
C PHE A 37 -8.33 11.67 13.01
N GLU A 38 -7.08 12.09 12.88
CA GLU A 38 -6.61 13.43 13.22
C GLU A 38 -6.77 14.42 12.05
N MET A 39 -7.04 13.95 10.84
CA MET A 39 -7.24 14.81 9.66
C MET A 39 -8.54 15.59 9.76
N GLU A 40 -8.50 16.91 9.56
CA GLU A 40 -9.68 17.77 9.55
C GLU A 40 -10.71 17.39 8.48
N ASN A 41 -10.25 16.89 7.33
CA ASN A 41 -11.08 16.51 6.18
C ASN A 41 -11.24 14.97 6.05
N ALA A 42 -11.12 14.22 7.14
CA ALA A 42 -11.18 12.75 7.12
C ALA A 42 -12.46 12.21 6.49
N LEU A 43 -13.62 12.79 6.82
CA LEU A 43 -14.90 12.34 6.27
C LEU A 43 -15.04 12.65 4.79
N ASP A 44 -14.63 13.83 4.35
CA ASP A 44 -14.64 14.21 2.93
C ASP A 44 -13.74 13.27 2.11
N MET A 45 -12.57 12.91 2.66
CA MET A 45 -11.68 11.94 2.03
C MET A 45 -12.31 10.55 1.97
N ALA A 46 -12.94 10.11 3.04
CA ALA A 46 -13.62 8.81 3.07
C ALA A 46 -14.74 8.74 2.04
N GLU A 47 -15.57 9.76 1.91
CA GLU A 47 -16.61 9.84 0.89
C GLU A 47 -16.04 9.87 -0.53
N LYS A 48 -15.00 10.66 -0.77
CA LYS A 48 -14.34 10.77 -2.07
C LYS A 48 -13.72 9.46 -2.53
N THR A 49 -13.19 8.68 -1.60
CA THR A 49 -12.53 7.40 -1.89
C THR A 49 -13.47 6.19 -1.78
N TYR A 50 -14.72 6.40 -1.34
CA TYR A 50 -15.69 5.32 -1.21
C TYR A 50 -16.12 4.77 -2.55
N VAL A 51 -15.94 3.45 -2.74
CA VAL A 51 -16.33 2.72 -3.95
C VAL A 51 -17.33 1.64 -3.60
N ASN A 52 -18.56 1.80 -4.08
CA ASN A 52 -19.68 0.87 -3.84
C ASN A 52 -20.10 0.09 -5.09
N VAL A 53 -19.24 0.06 -6.11
CA VAL A 53 -19.50 -0.60 -7.38
C VAL A 53 -18.44 -1.67 -7.66
N ASN A 54 -18.81 -2.65 -8.50
CA ASN A 54 -17.82 -3.64 -8.95
C ASN A 54 -16.80 -2.98 -9.90
N ILE A 55 -15.57 -2.80 -9.40
CA ILE A 55 -14.48 -2.14 -10.13
C ILE A 55 -14.00 -2.92 -11.37
N HIS A 56 -14.35 -4.21 -11.49
CA HIS A 56 -13.96 -5.04 -12.62
C HIS A 56 -14.90 -4.93 -13.81
N GLN A 57 -16.02 -4.23 -13.67
CA GLN A 57 -16.96 -3.98 -14.76
C GLN A 57 -16.52 -2.74 -15.56
N LYS A 58 -16.43 -2.89 -16.89
CA LYS A 58 -15.94 -1.82 -17.79
C LYS A 58 -16.76 -0.52 -17.69
N GLU A 59 -18.05 -0.63 -17.40
CA GLU A 59 -18.97 0.49 -17.22
C GLU A 59 -18.66 1.37 -15.99
N ASN A 60 -17.91 0.82 -15.02
CA ASN A 60 -17.51 1.54 -13.82
C ASN A 60 -16.09 2.17 -13.93
N ALA A 61 -15.42 2.02 -15.08
CA ALA A 61 -14.06 2.49 -15.28
C ALA A 61 -13.89 4.02 -15.03
N ASP A 62 -14.93 4.80 -15.36
CA ASP A 62 -14.90 6.25 -15.19
C ASP A 62 -14.85 6.66 -13.71
N ARG A 63 -15.47 5.89 -12.82
CA ARG A 63 -15.45 6.15 -11.36
C ARG A 63 -14.08 5.91 -10.73
N LEU A 64 -13.22 5.13 -11.38
CA LEU A 64 -11.89 4.80 -10.89
C LEU A 64 -10.82 5.80 -11.32
N LYS A 65 -11.11 6.64 -12.33
CA LYS A 65 -10.13 7.59 -12.88
C LYS A 65 -9.66 8.63 -11.87
N ASP A 66 -10.53 9.00 -10.94
CA ASP A 66 -10.25 10.02 -9.91
C ASP A 66 -9.62 9.43 -8.63
N LEU A 67 -9.49 8.10 -8.56
CA LEU A 67 -8.86 7.44 -7.42
C LEU A 67 -7.34 7.42 -7.59
N ALA A 68 -6.63 7.74 -6.50
CA ALA A 68 -5.19 7.61 -6.46
C ALA A 68 -4.78 6.13 -6.65
N GLN A 69 -3.78 5.91 -7.51
CA GLN A 69 -3.20 4.59 -7.71
C GLN A 69 -2.17 4.28 -6.62
N LEU A 70 -2.14 3.04 -6.17
CA LEU A 70 -1.03 2.56 -5.33
C LEU A 70 0.27 2.55 -6.14
N PRO A 71 1.43 2.72 -5.49
CA PRO A 71 2.73 2.55 -6.15
C PRO A 71 2.82 1.16 -6.79
N ASP A 72 3.38 1.10 -7.98
CA ASP A 72 3.51 -0.13 -8.77
C ASP A 72 4.92 -0.75 -8.72
N SER A 73 5.80 -0.16 -7.93
CA SER A 73 7.16 -0.63 -7.71
C SER A 73 7.64 -0.34 -6.29
N CYS A 74 8.67 -1.06 -5.84
CA CYS A 74 9.33 -0.80 -4.56
C CYS A 74 9.95 0.60 -4.53
N GLU A 75 10.55 1.02 -5.64
CA GLU A 75 11.14 2.37 -5.77
C GLU A 75 10.07 3.46 -5.63
N ALA A 76 8.92 3.32 -6.30
CA ALA A 76 7.81 4.26 -6.17
C ALA A 76 7.21 4.26 -4.76
N SER A 77 7.15 3.09 -4.11
CA SER A 77 6.73 2.97 -2.70
C SER A 77 7.69 3.71 -1.77
N ALA A 78 9.01 3.60 -2.01
CA ALA A 78 10.02 4.35 -1.26
C ALA A 78 9.84 5.86 -1.39
N ASP A 79 9.55 6.35 -2.60
CA ASP A 79 9.32 7.78 -2.84
C ASP A 79 8.03 8.28 -2.13
N CYS A 80 6.99 7.46 -2.07
CA CYS A 80 5.79 7.76 -1.30
C CYS A 80 6.08 7.81 0.20
N LEU A 81 6.82 6.83 0.73
CA LEU A 81 7.19 6.79 2.14
C LEU A 81 8.05 8.00 2.51
N GLU A 82 9.03 8.37 1.68
CA GLU A 82 9.89 9.53 1.92
C GLU A 82 9.11 10.84 2.01
N LYS A 83 8.11 11.01 1.15
CA LYS A 83 7.23 12.20 1.16
C LYS A 83 6.34 12.26 2.40
N GLN A 84 5.95 11.12 2.93
CA GLN A 84 5.04 11.01 4.07
C GLN A 84 5.74 10.64 5.38
N ARG A 85 7.08 10.62 5.40
CA ARG A 85 7.87 10.13 6.55
C ARG A 85 7.50 10.80 7.88
N ALA A 86 7.14 12.09 7.85
CA ALA A 86 6.76 12.84 9.04
C ALA A 86 5.58 12.19 9.79
N VAL A 87 4.60 11.64 9.06
CA VAL A 87 3.45 10.94 9.64
C VAL A 87 3.89 9.68 10.40
N PHE A 88 4.87 8.96 9.87
CA PHE A 88 5.37 7.71 10.47
C PHE A 88 6.36 7.95 11.60
N GLU A 89 7.13 9.03 11.53
CA GLU A 89 8.11 9.43 12.56
C GLU A 89 7.45 10.13 13.74
N GLU A 90 6.27 10.71 13.54
CA GLU A 90 5.52 11.36 14.59
C GLU A 90 5.24 10.38 15.75
N HIS A 91 5.33 10.88 16.98
CA HIS A 91 5.21 10.10 18.22
C HIS A 91 6.22 8.95 18.39
N ASN A 92 7.31 8.97 17.63
CA ASN A 92 8.41 8.00 17.72
C ASN A 92 7.99 6.52 17.55
N VAL A 93 6.93 6.24 16.77
CA VAL A 93 6.55 4.86 16.43
C VAL A 93 7.58 4.25 15.49
N PHE A 94 7.97 5.00 14.46
CA PHE A 94 9.10 4.64 13.60
C PHE A 94 10.23 5.65 13.82
N SER A 95 11.44 5.15 14.09
CA SER A 95 12.60 6.04 14.15
C SER A 95 13.01 6.51 12.74
N PRO A 96 13.61 7.69 12.59
CA PRO A 96 14.15 8.15 11.31
C PRO A 96 15.10 7.13 10.66
N ALA A 97 15.96 6.50 11.46
CA ALA A 97 16.88 5.47 10.98
C ALA A 97 16.16 4.23 10.43
N MET A 98 15.02 3.85 11.00
CA MET A 98 14.20 2.75 10.53
C MET A 98 13.55 3.11 9.19
N ILE A 99 12.97 4.29 9.06
CA ILE A 99 12.41 4.79 7.79
C ILE A 99 13.49 4.86 6.70
N ASP A 100 14.67 5.40 7.01
CA ASP A 100 15.80 5.43 6.08
C ASP A 100 16.24 4.02 5.65
N GLY A 101 16.22 3.06 6.57
CA GLY A 101 16.50 1.65 6.29
C GLY A 101 15.51 1.04 5.31
N ILE A 102 14.21 1.26 5.53
CA ILE A 102 13.13 0.77 4.66
C ILE A 102 13.26 1.40 3.27
N ILE A 103 13.40 2.72 3.17
CA ILE A 103 13.56 3.44 1.90
C ILE A 103 14.75 2.91 1.12
N ARG A 104 15.91 2.76 1.77
CA ARG A 104 17.12 2.23 1.15
C ARG A 104 16.92 0.79 0.65
N LYS A 105 16.26 -0.05 1.43
CA LYS A 105 15.95 -1.43 1.04
C LYS A 105 15.04 -1.47 -0.18
N LEU A 106 13.96 -0.72 -0.19
CA LEU A 106 13.03 -0.65 -1.32
C LEU A 106 13.72 -0.17 -2.59
N ARG A 107 14.52 0.91 -2.52
CA ARG A 107 15.29 1.42 -3.67
C ARG A 107 16.35 0.45 -4.17
N SER A 108 16.87 -0.42 -3.30
CA SER A 108 17.90 -1.40 -3.70
C SER A 108 17.39 -2.47 -4.68
N TYR A 109 16.09 -2.61 -4.85
CA TYR A 109 15.53 -3.53 -5.83
C TYR A 109 15.63 -3.02 -7.27
N GLY A 110 15.65 -1.70 -7.49
CA GLY A 110 15.79 -1.08 -8.81
C GLY A 110 14.69 -1.53 -9.79
N ASP A 111 13.45 -1.65 -9.31
CA ASP A 111 12.36 -2.34 -10.00
C ASP A 111 11.43 -1.44 -10.79
N LYS A 112 11.79 -0.16 -10.95
CA LYS A 112 10.94 0.85 -11.60
C LYS A 112 10.52 0.50 -13.03
N THR A 113 11.42 -0.13 -13.78
CA THR A 113 11.19 -0.55 -15.17
C THR A 113 10.98 -2.06 -15.30
N LEU A 114 11.11 -2.80 -14.21
CA LEU A 114 11.12 -4.26 -14.19
C LEU A 114 9.95 -4.88 -14.95
N ARG A 115 8.73 -4.35 -14.76
CA ARG A 115 7.54 -4.84 -15.45
C ARG A 115 7.64 -4.74 -16.98
N ALA A 116 8.24 -3.66 -17.48
CA ALA A 116 8.48 -3.48 -18.92
C ALA A 116 9.59 -4.39 -19.40
N ASP A 117 10.66 -4.54 -18.61
CA ASP A 117 11.86 -5.31 -18.96
C ASP A 117 11.58 -6.83 -19.07
N ILE A 118 10.69 -7.36 -18.22
CA ILE A 118 10.33 -8.79 -18.23
C ILE A 118 9.11 -9.08 -19.13
N ASN A 119 8.45 -8.06 -19.68
CA ASN A 119 7.26 -8.25 -20.50
C ASN A 119 7.58 -9.03 -21.79
N GLY A 120 6.95 -10.21 -21.92
CA GLY A 120 7.22 -11.12 -23.04
C GLY A 120 8.50 -11.94 -22.93
N ASN A 121 9.31 -11.74 -21.88
CA ASN A 121 10.52 -12.53 -21.62
C ASN A 121 10.27 -13.58 -20.51
N GLN A 122 9.86 -14.76 -20.93
CA GLN A 122 9.48 -15.86 -20.03
C GLN A 122 10.64 -16.36 -19.19
N GLU A 123 11.87 -16.33 -19.72
CA GLU A 123 13.06 -16.79 -19.00
C GLU A 123 13.42 -15.83 -17.86
N GLU A 124 13.42 -14.53 -18.10
CA GLU A 124 13.69 -13.52 -17.06
C GLU A 124 12.58 -13.51 -16.00
N MET A 125 11.32 -13.67 -16.42
CA MET A 125 10.21 -13.82 -15.47
C MET A 125 10.41 -15.04 -14.56
N LEU A 126 10.81 -16.18 -15.10
CA LEU A 126 11.05 -17.38 -14.31
C LEU A 126 12.23 -17.21 -13.34
N LYS A 127 13.32 -16.54 -13.77
CA LYS A 127 14.45 -16.20 -12.89
C LYS A 127 13.99 -15.31 -11.73
N LEU A 128 13.17 -14.31 -12.01
CA LEU A 128 12.61 -13.41 -10.99
C LEU A 128 11.75 -14.18 -9.99
N VAL A 129 10.81 -15.00 -10.48
CA VAL A 129 9.93 -15.82 -9.64
C VAL A 129 10.75 -16.74 -8.75
N ASN A 130 11.74 -17.46 -9.31
CA ASN A 130 12.61 -18.36 -8.53
C ASN A 130 13.42 -17.63 -7.47
N ARG A 131 13.87 -16.39 -7.76
CA ARG A 131 14.63 -15.58 -6.81
C ARG A 131 13.80 -15.17 -5.59
N PHE A 132 12.52 -14.86 -5.80
CA PHE A 132 11.65 -14.33 -4.76
C PHE A 132 10.55 -15.31 -4.29
N PHE A 133 10.62 -16.56 -4.72
CA PHE A 133 9.57 -17.56 -4.44
C PHE A 133 9.35 -17.85 -2.96
N HIS A 134 10.40 -17.75 -2.15
CA HIS A 134 10.36 -18.04 -0.71
C HIS A 134 10.71 -16.84 0.17
N CYS A 135 10.82 -15.67 -0.40
CA CYS A 135 11.21 -14.51 0.38
C CYS A 135 10.29 -13.33 0.11
N GLY A 136 10.00 -12.65 1.18
CA GLY A 136 9.56 -11.30 1.17
C GLY A 136 10.70 -10.39 1.57
#